data_c956ef61382c3b93b558fdd73522e8bc
#
_entry.id   c956ef61382c3b93b558fdd73522e8bc
#
_cell.length_a   1.000
_cell.length_b   1.000
_cell.length_c   1.000
_cell.angle_alpha   90.00
_cell.angle_beta   90.00
_cell.angle_gamma   90.00
#
_symmetry.space_group_name_H-M   'P 1'
#
loop_
_entity.id
_entity.type
_entity.pdbx_description
1 polymer ?
#
loop_
_entity_poly.entity_id
_entity_poly.type
_entity_poly.pdbx_seq_one_letter_code
_entity_poly.pdbx_strand_id
1 'polypeptide(L)'
;MCSLFFILKTKNGEEMWKYYNPNPCGRNVGDCSVRAIAKALSLDWETAFVALCYNAMQMCDMPSSDSVWGSVLRQSGFVRTAIPNTCPDCYTAEDFCEEHPRGVFVLGFGGHVATVVDGVLFDSWDSSNEVPVYFWHLKEE
;
A
#
# COMPACT_ATOMS: atom_id res chain seq x y z
N MET A 1 -14.04 22.27 -8.29
CA MET A 1 -14.12 22.14 -6.83
C MET A 1 -13.23 21.02 -6.31
N CYS A 2 -13.36 19.81 -6.81
CA CYS A 2 -12.50 18.70 -6.38
C CYS A 2 -11.02 18.94 -6.69
N SER A 3 -10.71 19.62 -7.77
CA SER A 3 -9.33 19.93 -8.16
C SER A 3 -8.61 20.81 -7.14
N LEU A 4 -9.33 21.68 -6.44
CA LEU A 4 -8.75 22.55 -5.42
C LEU A 4 -8.31 21.74 -4.19
N PHE A 5 -9.02 20.68 -3.86
CA PHE A 5 -8.62 19.80 -2.76
C PHE A 5 -7.34 19.02 -3.08
N PHE A 6 -7.16 18.64 -4.33
CA PHE A 6 -5.91 17.98 -4.75
C PHE A 6 -4.70 18.89 -4.60
N ILE A 7 -4.87 20.17 -4.92
CA ILE A 7 -3.78 21.16 -4.82
C ILE A 7 -3.39 21.35 -3.35
N LEU A 8 -4.35 21.26 -2.43
CA LEU A 8 -4.09 21.43 -0.99
C LEU A 8 -3.43 20.20 -0.35
N LYS A 9 -3.39 19.09 -1.05
CA LYS A 9 -2.74 17.85 -0.57
C LYS A 9 -1.30 17.72 -1.02
N THR A 10 -0.68 18.81 -1.39
CA THR A 10 0.73 18.77 -1.79
C THR A 10 1.61 19.14 -0.61
N LYS A 11 2.70 18.41 -0.45
CA LYS A 11 3.72 18.71 0.53
C LYS A 11 4.94 19.24 -0.21
N ASN A 12 5.34 20.47 0.08
CA ASN A 12 6.48 21.11 -0.58
C ASN A 12 6.35 21.11 -2.12
N GLY A 13 5.11 21.24 -2.62
CA GLY A 13 4.82 21.25 -4.06
C GLY A 13 4.74 19.88 -4.71
N GLU A 14 4.88 18.80 -3.93
CA GLU A 14 4.76 17.43 -4.43
C GLU A 14 3.45 16.80 -3.97
N GLU A 15 2.84 16.00 -4.86
CA GLU A 15 1.61 15.29 -4.53
C GLU A 15 1.89 14.15 -3.56
N MET A 16 1.00 13.98 -2.55
CA MET A 16 1.08 12.89 -1.59
C MET A 16 0.52 11.59 -2.15
N TRP A 17 -0.23 11.64 -3.24
CA TRP A 17 -0.81 10.49 -3.91
C TRP A 17 -0.49 10.54 -5.39
N LYS A 18 -0.13 9.37 -5.94
CA LYS A 18 0.06 9.19 -7.39
C LYS A 18 -0.77 8.01 -7.86
N TYR A 19 -1.45 8.20 -8.99
CA TYR A 19 -2.17 7.13 -9.64
C TYR A 19 -1.20 6.02 -10.01
N TYR A 20 -1.54 4.80 -9.66
CA TYR A 20 -0.71 3.65 -9.95
C TYR A 20 -1.60 2.45 -10.25
N ASN A 21 -1.52 1.96 -11.47
CA ASN A 21 -2.21 0.74 -11.90
C ASN A 21 -1.28 -0.04 -12.81
N PRO A 22 -0.53 -1.01 -12.26
CA PRO A 22 0.45 -1.78 -13.04
C PRO A 22 -0.18 -2.91 -13.86
N ASN A 23 -1.52 -3.05 -13.85
CA ASN A 23 -2.19 -4.07 -14.64
C ASN A 23 -1.77 -3.95 -16.10
N PRO A 24 -1.23 -5.03 -16.75
CA PRO A 24 -0.66 -4.92 -18.09
C PRO A 24 -1.70 -4.58 -19.16
N CYS A 25 -2.98 -4.83 -18.90
CA CYS A 25 -4.06 -4.46 -19.81
C CYS A 25 -4.76 -3.17 -19.39
N GLY A 26 -4.23 -2.47 -18.38
CA GLY A 26 -4.82 -1.25 -17.86
C GLY A 26 -6.19 -1.45 -17.20
N ARG A 27 -6.53 -2.68 -16.85
CA ARG A 27 -7.83 -2.99 -16.27
C ARG A 27 -7.91 -2.57 -14.81
N ASN A 28 -9.09 -2.13 -14.42
CA ASN A 28 -9.38 -1.78 -13.03
C ASN A 28 -10.07 -2.98 -12.38
N VAL A 29 -9.30 -3.79 -11.68
CA VAL A 29 -9.80 -5.01 -11.03
C VAL A 29 -9.48 -4.96 -9.54
N GLY A 30 -10.04 -5.89 -8.76
CA GLY A 30 -9.82 -5.96 -7.32
C GLY A 30 -8.45 -6.51 -6.98
N ASP A 31 -7.40 -5.85 -7.41
CA ASP A 31 -6.02 -6.32 -7.32
C ASP A 31 -5.15 -5.47 -6.38
N CYS A 32 -5.74 -4.87 -5.35
CA CYS A 32 -4.99 -4.00 -4.44
C CYS A 32 -3.78 -4.69 -3.81
N SER A 33 -3.88 -5.98 -3.47
CA SER A 33 -2.75 -6.74 -2.93
C SER A 33 -1.64 -6.93 -3.97
N VAL A 34 -2.01 -7.21 -5.22
CA VAL A 34 -1.03 -7.34 -6.32
C VAL A 34 -0.33 -5.99 -6.54
N ARG A 35 -1.09 -4.90 -6.60
CA ARG A 35 -0.51 -3.57 -6.77
C ARG A 35 0.44 -3.21 -5.64
N ALA A 36 0.03 -3.49 -4.40
CA ALA A 36 0.85 -3.17 -3.24
C ALA A 36 2.17 -3.93 -3.25
N ILE A 37 2.13 -5.23 -3.53
CA ILE A 37 3.34 -6.06 -3.61
C ILE A 37 4.23 -5.62 -4.77
N ALA A 38 3.64 -5.37 -5.94
CA ALA A 38 4.38 -4.92 -7.11
C ALA A 38 5.16 -3.64 -6.80
N LYS A 39 4.51 -2.68 -6.15
CA LYS A 39 5.17 -1.41 -5.83
C LYS A 39 6.20 -1.57 -4.71
N ALA A 40 5.87 -2.31 -3.66
CA ALA A 40 6.77 -2.46 -2.52
C ALA A 40 8.06 -3.20 -2.88
N LEU A 41 7.97 -4.20 -3.75
CA LEU A 41 9.10 -5.04 -4.11
C LEU A 41 9.71 -4.67 -5.49
N SER A 42 9.22 -3.62 -6.12
CA SER A 42 9.67 -3.16 -7.44
C SER A 42 9.54 -4.26 -8.50
N LEU A 43 8.39 -4.90 -8.53
CA LEU A 43 8.06 -5.97 -9.47
C LEU A 43 7.02 -5.47 -10.46
N ASP A 44 6.95 -6.13 -11.63
CA ASP A 44 5.80 -5.92 -12.51
C ASP A 44 4.57 -6.66 -11.93
N TRP A 45 3.41 -6.35 -12.49
CA TRP A 45 2.14 -6.92 -12.02
C TRP A 45 2.14 -8.45 -12.10
N GLU A 46 2.66 -8.98 -13.20
CA GLU A 46 2.66 -10.43 -13.45
C GLU A 46 3.52 -11.18 -12.45
N THR A 47 4.71 -10.68 -12.19
CA THR A 47 5.62 -11.29 -11.21
C THR A 47 5.02 -11.25 -9.80
N ALA A 48 4.42 -10.11 -9.43
CA ALA A 48 3.74 -10.00 -8.15
C ALA A 48 2.55 -10.95 -8.06
N PHE A 49 1.77 -11.05 -9.13
CA PHE A 49 0.62 -11.95 -9.19
C PHE A 49 1.03 -13.41 -9.00
N VAL A 50 2.08 -13.83 -9.72
CA VAL A 50 2.59 -15.21 -9.63
C VAL A 50 3.10 -15.51 -8.22
N ALA A 51 3.82 -14.58 -7.61
CA ALA A 51 4.32 -14.75 -6.24
C ALA A 51 3.17 -14.94 -5.24
N LEU A 52 2.11 -14.15 -5.38
CA LEU A 52 0.93 -14.29 -4.54
C LEU A 52 0.22 -15.62 -4.77
N CYS A 53 0.05 -16.02 -6.02
CA CYS A 53 -0.59 -17.30 -6.36
C CYS A 53 0.22 -18.48 -5.83
N TYR A 54 1.54 -18.43 -5.92
CA TYR A 54 2.41 -19.48 -5.44
C TYR A 54 2.26 -19.64 -3.91
N ASN A 55 2.34 -18.54 -3.18
CA ASN A 55 2.17 -18.59 -1.72
C ASN A 55 0.76 -19.01 -1.32
N ALA A 56 -0.24 -18.54 -2.06
CA ALA A 56 -1.63 -18.92 -1.82
C ALA A 56 -1.82 -20.43 -1.95
N MET A 57 -1.25 -21.01 -3.00
CA MET A 57 -1.33 -22.45 -3.23
C MET A 57 -0.71 -23.22 -2.06
N GLN A 58 0.47 -22.82 -1.59
CA GLN A 58 1.14 -23.48 -0.50
C GLN A 58 0.41 -23.33 0.84
N MET A 59 -0.29 -22.21 1.03
CA MET A 59 -1.02 -21.92 2.25
C MET A 59 -2.48 -22.38 2.19
N CYS A 60 -2.91 -22.94 1.06
CA CYS A 60 -4.29 -23.37 0.82
C CYS A 60 -5.27 -22.19 1.07
N ASP A 61 -4.91 -21.02 0.56
CA ASP A 61 -5.67 -19.79 0.78
C ASP A 61 -5.72 -18.99 -0.52
N MET A 62 -6.39 -17.85 -0.51
CA MET A 62 -6.57 -17.02 -1.71
C MET A 62 -5.45 -15.99 -1.85
N PRO A 63 -5.06 -15.66 -3.09
CA PRO A 63 -3.99 -14.66 -3.30
C PRO A 63 -4.27 -13.29 -2.69
N SER A 64 -5.54 -12.95 -2.50
CA SER A 64 -5.94 -11.66 -1.92
C SER A 64 -6.01 -11.67 -0.39
N SER A 65 -5.81 -12.83 0.24
CA SER A 65 -5.86 -12.93 1.71
C SER A 65 -4.69 -12.19 2.35
N ASP A 66 -4.97 -11.51 3.45
CA ASP A 66 -3.94 -10.78 4.20
C ASP A 66 -2.80 -11.68 4.64
N SER A 67 -3.10 -12.92 5.02
CA SER A 67 -2.08 -13.90 5.39
C SER A 67 -1.15 -14.23 4.22
N VAL A 68 -1.68 -14.26 3.01
CA VAL A 68 -0.90 -14.61 1.81
C VAL A 68 0.01 -13.46 1.40
N TRP A 69 -0.53 -12.27 1.16
CA TRP A 69 0.33 -11.17 0.74
C TRP A 69 1.27 -10.74 1.89
N GLY A 70 0.83 -10.90 3.14
CA GLY A 70 1.71 -10.69 4.29
C GLY A 70 2.88 -11.65 4.32
N SER A 71 2.68 -12.92 3.92
CA SER A 71 3.77 -13.90 3.85
C SER A 71 4.80 -13.51 2.80
N VAL A 72 4.37 -12.97 1.67
CA VAL A 72 5.29 -12.48 0.63
C VAL A 72 6.14 -11.34 1.17
N LEU A 73 5.53 -10.42 1.92
CA LEU A 73 6.28 -9.33 2.54
C LEU A 73 7.27 -9.83 3.59
N ARG A 74 6.87 -10.78 4.44
CA ARG A 74 7.78 -11.37 5.44
C ARG A 74 8.99 -12.03 4.79
N GLN A 75 8.77 -12.77 3.71
CA GLN A 75 9.85 -13.40 2.96
C GLN A 75 10.82 -12.37 2.38
N SER A 76 10.36 -11.15 2.18
CA SER A 76 11.15 -10.04 1.64
C SER A 76 11.76 -9.15 2.73
N GLY A 77 11.65 -9.55 3.99
CA GLY A 77 12.27 -8.82 5.10
C GLY A 77 11.40 -7.75 5.74
N PHE A 78 10.11 -7.72 5.43
CA PHE A 78 9.19 -6.76 6.03
C PHE A 78 8.61 -7.33 7.33
N VAL A 79 8.29 -6.43 8.26
CA VAL A 79 7.58 -6.75 9.50
C VAL A 79 6.36 -5.85 9.63
N ARG A 80 5.35 -6.32 10.35
CA ARG A 80 4.08 -5.61 10.51
C ARG A 80 4.02 -4.90 11.87
N THR A 81 3.60 -3.65 11.86
CA THR A 81 3.39 -2.86 13.08
C THR A 81 1.98 -2.31 13.10
N ALA A 82 1.28 -2.52 14.21
CA ALA A 82 -0.08 -1.99 14.37
C ALA A 82 -0.05 -0.49 14.59
N ILE A 83 -1.07 0.19 14.06
CA ILE A 83 -1.26 1.63 14.28
C ILE A 83 -2.34 1.78 15.37
N PRO A 84 -2.05 2.49 16.47
CA PRO A 84 -3.03 2.68 17.53
C PRO A 84 -4.27 3.44 17.03
N ASN A 85 -5.41 3.16 17.65
CA ASN A 85 -6.64 3.91 17.35
C ASN A 85 -6.46 5.36 17.81
N THR A 86 -6.66 6.30 16.89
CA THR A 86 -6.47 7.73 17.15
C THR A 86 -7.79 8.51 17.20
N CYS A 87 -8.94 7.82 17.16
CA CYS A 87 -10.24 8.50 17.21
C CYS A 87 -10.38 9.39 18.44
N PRO A 88 -10.99 10.59 18.30
CA PRO A 88 -11.63 11.12 17.09
C PRO A 88 -10.70 11.80 16.09
N ASP A 89 -9.43 11.94 16.39
CA ASP A 89 -8.44 12.57 15.52
C ASP A 89 -7.84 11.51 14.59
N CYS A 90 -8.59 11.17 13.53
CA CYS A 90 -8.22 10.08 12.64
C CYS A 90 -6.86 10.30 11.99
N TYR A 91 -5.95 9.35 12.20
CA TYR A 91 -4.65 9.31 11.55
C TYR A 91 -4.81 8.72 10.14
N THR A 92 -4.63 9.53 9.13
CA THR A 92 -4.88 9.13 7.74
C THR A 92 -3.60 8.67 7.04
N ALA A 93 -3.76 8.07 5.85
CA ALA A 93 -2.61 7.73 5.01
C ALA A 93 -1.79 8.97 4.65
N GLU A 94 -2.44 10.12 4.47
CA GLU A 94 -1.75 11.39 4.23
C GLU A 94 -0.83 11.74 5.40
N ASP A 95 -1.33 11.59 6.63
CA ASP A 95 -0.52 11.82 7.83
C ASP A 95 0.67 10.87 7.88
N PHE A 96 0.45 9.60 7.51
CA PHE A 96 1.52 8.62 7.45
C PHE A 96 2.60 9.05 6.45
N CYS A 97 2.19 9.51 5.27
CA CYS A 97 3.13 9.98 4.25
C CYS A 97 3.98 11.16 4.74
N GLU A 98 3.37 12.07 5.47
CA GLU A 98 4.10 13.22 6.02
C GLU A 98 5.13 12.80 7.05
N GLU A 99 4.81 11.80 7.87
CA GLU A 99 5.71 11.33 8.92
C GLU A 99 6.77 10.36 8.40
N HIS A 100 6.59 9.82 7.20
CA HIS A 100 7.50 8.83 6.61
C HIS A 100 7.97 9.31 5.24
N PRO A 101 8.78 10.37 5.18
CA PRO A 101 9.22 10.94 3.89
C PRO A 101 10.22 10.07 3.15
N ARG A 102 10.72 9.01 3.76
CA ARG A 102 11.69 8.10 3.15
C ARG A 102 11.35 6.66 3.48
N GLY A 103 11.58 5.79 2.52
CA GLY A 103 11.43 4.35 2.70
C GLY A 103 10.19 3.79 2.03
N VAL A 104 10.06 2.48 2.14
CA VAL A 104 8.96 1.71 1.52
C VAL A 104 8.09 1.14 2.63
N PHE A 105 6.79 1.40 2.54
CA PHE A 105 5.81 0.94 3.52
C PHE A 105 4.57 0.42 2.80
N VAL A 106 3.94 -0.60 3.36
CA VAL A 106 2.65 -1.08 2.86
C VAL A 106 1.62 -0.82 3.95
N LEU A 107 0.59 -0.04 3.63
CA LEU A 107 -0.47 0.31 4.58
C LEU A 107 -1.64 -0.63 4.42
N GLY A 108 -2.10 -1.18 5.54
CA GLY A 108 -3.32 -1.98 5.59
C GLY A 108 -4.46 -1.15 6.14
N PHE A 109 -5.54 -1.08 5.36
CA PHE A 109 -6.80 -0.45 5.76
C PHE A 109 -7.82 -1.57 6.04
N GLY A 110 -8.99 -1.22 6.45
CA GLY A 110 -10.01 -2.25 6.65
C GLY A 110 -10.60 -2.72 5.31
N GLY A 111 -9.94 -3.65 4.64
CA GLY A 111 -10.40 -4.18 3.36
C GLY A 111 -9.70 -3.60 2.14
N HIS A 112 -8.58 -2.89 2.36
CA HIS A 112 -7.81 -2.30 1.27
C HIS A 112 -6.34 -2.26 1.68
N VAL A 113 -5.44 -2.23 0.71
CA VAL A 113 -4.00 -2.16 0.94
C VAL A 113 -3.36 -1.29 -0.15
N ALA A 114 -2.38 -0.49 0.23
CA ALA A 114 -1.65 0.38 -0.70
C ALA A 114 -0.23 0.60 -0.21
N THR A 115 0.66 0.98 -1.11
CA THR A 115 2.08 1.15 -0.80
C THR A 115 2.48 2.62 -0.82
N VAL A 116 3.29 2.99 0.16
CA VAL A 116 3.90 4.32 0.27
C VAL A 116 5.39 4.18 -0.02
N VAL A 117 5.89 4.99 -0.94
CA VAL A 117 7.33 5.05 -1.24
C VAL A 117 7.76 6.51 -1.13
N ASP A 118 8.70 6.77 -0.23
CA ASP A 118 9.28 8.11 0.00
C ASP A 118 8.21 9.18 0.18
N GLY A 119 7.22 8.88 1.03
CA GLY A 119 6.17 9.83 1.37
C GLY A 119 5.08 10.00 0.33
N VAL A 120 5.03 9.12 -0.68
CA VAL A 120 4.00 9.17 -1.73
C VAL A 120 3.19 7.88 -1.71
N LEU A 121 1.87 8.02 -1.66
CA LEU A 121 0.94 6.89 -1.68
C LEU A 121 0.65 6.52 -3.14
N PHE A 122 0.86 5.26 -3.48
CA PHE A 122 0.62 4.73 -4.84
C PHE A 122 -0.61 3.85 -4.83
N ASP A 123 -1.65 4.28 -5.54
CA ASP A 123 -2.91 3.56 -5.59
C ASP A 123 -3.66 3.88 -6.88
N SER A 124 -4.66 3.06 -7.22
CA SER A 124 -5.50 3.28 -8.39
C SER A 124 -6.62 4.31 -8.13
N TRP A 125 -6.75 4.77 -6.89
CA TRP A 125 -7.66 5.84 -6.50
C TRP A 125 -7.06 6.56 -5.30
N ASP A 126 -7.51 7.77 -5.02
CA ASP A 126 -6.94 8.57 -3.93
C ASP A 126 -7.45 8.07 -2.57
N SER A 127 -6.68 7.17 -1.97
CA SER A 127 -6.97 6.62 -0.65
C SER A 127 -6.26 7.37 0.49
N SER A 128 -5.76 8.58 0.22
CA SER A 128 -4.99 9.35 1.22
C SER A 128 -5.80 9.73 2.45
N ASN A 129 -7.13 9.77 2.35
CA ASN A 129 -8.01 10.09 3.49
C ASN A 129 -8.44 8.86 4.28
N GLU A 130 -8.06 7.66 3.84
CA GLU A 130 -8.38 6.43 4.55
C GLU A 130 -7.49 6.26 5.77
N VAL A 131 -8.02 5.59 6.79
CA VAL A 131 -7.33 5.40 8.08
C VAL A 131 -6.65 4.03 8.07
N PRO A 132 -5.31 3.98 8.02
CA PRO A 132 -4.61 2.70 8.10
C PRO A 132 -4.65 2.16 9.53
N VAL A 133 -4.73 0.84 9.64
CA VAL A 133 -4.78 0.15 10.94
C VAL A 133 -3.49 -0.58 11.26
N TYR A 134 -2.64 -0.80 10.29
CA TYR A 134 -1.30 -1.33 10.47
C TYR A 134 -0.46 -0.97 9.24
N PHE A 135 0.86 -1.13 9.38
CA PHE A 135 1.75 -0.94 8.24
C PHE A 135 2.87 -1.98 8.28
N TRP A 136 3.38 -2.29 7.10
CA TRP A 136 4.54 -3.15 6.90
C TRP A 136 5.74 -2.28 6.58
N HIS A 137 6.87 -2.60 7.15
CA HIS A 137 8.12 -1.88 6.91
C HIS A 137 9.28 -2.88 6.93
N LEU A 138 10.40 -2.48 6.32
CA LEU A 138 11.58 -3.32 6.35
C LEU A 138 12.09 -3.42 7.79
N LYS A 139 12.52 -4.61 8.16
CA LYS A 139 13.07 -4.85 9.48
C LYS A 139 14.38 -4.09 9.62
N GLU A 140 14.47 -3.24 10.64
CA GLU A 140 15.71 -2.54 10.95
C GLU A 140 16.69 -3.49 11.66
N GLU A 141 17.96 -3.35 11.30
CA GLU A 141 19.01 -4.13 11.95
C GLU A 141 19.48 -3.49 13.24
#